data_ad6163b21e02b4abf1a18219b303098c
#
_entry.id   ad6163b21e02b4abf1a18219b303098c
#
_cell.length_a   1.000
_cell.length_b   1.000
_cell.length_c   1.000
_cell.angle_alpha   90.00
_cell.angle_beta   90.00
_cell.angle_gamma   90.00
#
_symmetry.space_group_name_H-M   'P 1'
#
loop_
_entity.id
_entity.type
_entity.pdbx_description
1 polymer ?
#
loop_
_entity_poly.entity_id
_entity_poly.type
_entity_poly.pdbx_seq_one_letter_code
_entity_poly.pdbx_strand_id
1 'polypeptide(L)'
;MQNNIGLYLGKRAHVTPHMEAVVDTASGQRFTFQALDRRANKLANAMSDLGIKKGDRVAILMMNSTEYVESFYGLAKIGAIIVPLNWRLVADELSFILKDAGAIAMIYGSDFAEVATELHSRGRDATEIKHWIELSEGKARNPFAQDYEDITQQSSADAPATDTGDDDDLFIMYTSGTTGLPKGALHTHNSMTWAILSFTASTDIRIRDRYSIALPMFHVGALLPIMFTLYSGGTAVLLRQFDPKLMWEVTETEKITTSLMVPAMLNFMLMVPEFEKYDVSSLRSILSGASPVPVSLIERYKEIGIEIHQAYGLTEAGGTATVLSPDDAMV
;
A
#
# COMPACT_ATOMS: atom_id res chain seq x y z
N MET A 1 20.13 -4.64 -15.96
CA MET A 1 18.65 -4.63 -15.96
C MET A 1 18.29 -3.59 -14.92
N GLN A 2 17.55 -2.55 -15.26
CA GLN A 2 17.18 -1.53 -14.28
C GLN A 2 15.99 -2.03 -13.46
N ASN A 3 16.15 -2.08 -12.13
CA ASN A 3 15.09 -2.45 -11.20
C ASN A 3 14.32 -1.18 -10.80
N ASN A 4 13.30 -0.83 -11.56
CA ASN A 4 12.34 0.19 -11.19
C ASN A 4 11.03 -0.51 -10.79
N ILE A 5 10.64 -0.39 -9.53
CA ILE A 5 9.39 -0.99 -8.98
C ILE A 5 8.17 -0.54 -9.78
N GLY A 6 8.12 0.72 -10.21
CA GLY A 6 7.02 1.25 -11.03
C GLY A 6 6.84 0.48 -12.35
N LEU A 7 7.93 -0.01 -12.95
CA LEU A 7 7.89 -0.78 -14.20
C LEU A 7 7.42 -2.23 -14.02
N TYR A 8 7.39 -2.77 -12.79
CA TYR A 8 6.91 -4.13 -12.55
C TYR A 8 5.44 -4.27 -12.90
N LEU A 9 4.63 -3.25 -12.63
CA LEU A 9 3.23 -3.22 -13.02
C LEU A 9 3.08 -3.29 -14.55
N GLY A 10 3.84 -2.48 -15.31
CA GLY A 10 3.84 -2.48 -16.77
C GLY A 10 4.32 -3.82 -17.37
N LYS A 11 5.37 -4.43 -16.79
CA LYS A 11 5.83 -5.76 -17.20
C LYS A 11 4.73 -6.80 -16.99
N ARG A 12 4.04 -6.76 -15.87
CA ARG A 12 2.92 -7.66 -15.58
C ARG A 12 1.73 -7.41 -16.50
N ALA A 13 1.40 -6.15 -16.77
CA ALA A 13 0.38 -5.77 -17.74
C ALA A 13 0.66 -6.30 -19.17
N HIS A 14 1.94 -6.44 -19.53
CA HIS A 14 2.34 -7.07 -20.80
C HIS A 14 2.17 -8.60 -20.78
N VAL A 15 2.55 -9.25 -19.67
CA VAL A 15 2.56 -10.73 -19.56
C VAL A 15 1.15 -11.29 -19.30
N THR A 16 0.36 -10.63 -18.46
CA THR A 16 -0.97 -11.07 -18.04
C THR A 16 -2.00 -9.91 -18.06
N PRO A 17 -2.24 -9.25 -19.21
CA PRO A 17 -3.01 -8.01 -19.31
C PRO A 17 -4.43 -8.12 -18.75
N HIS A 18 -5.09 -9.26 -18.95
CA HIS A 18 -6.49 -9.48 -18.60
C HIS A 18 -6.72 -10.06 -17.21
N MET A 19 -5.65 -10.43 -16.50
CA MET A 19 -5.79 -10.88 -15.11
C MET A 19 -6.14 -9.71 -14.21
N GLU A 20 -6.99 -9.98 -13.22
CA GLU A 20 -7.37 -9.02 -12.20
C GLU A 20 -6.15 -8.71 -11.32
N ALA A 21 -5.86 -7.41 -11.15
CA ALA A 21 -4.75 -6.92 -10.36
C ALA A 21 -5.21 -6.37 -9.00
N VAL A 22 -6.30 -5.60 -9.00
CA VAL A 22 -6.85 -4.96 -7.82
C VAL A 22 -8.37 -5.11 -7.79
N VAL A 23 -8.88 -5.38 -6.61
CA VAL A 23 -10.29 -5.26 -6.23
C VAL A 23 -10.37 -4.30 -5.06
N ASP A 24 -11.15 -3.24 -5.20
CA ASP A 24 -11.46 -2.31 -4.12
C ASP A 24 -12.85 -2.65 -3.57
N THR A 25 -12.88 -3.17 -2.35
CA THR A 25 -14.14 -3.66 -1.75
C THR A 25 -15.06 -2.53 -1.31
N ALA A 26 -14.55 -1.32 -1.11
CA ALA A 26 -15.35 -0.17 -0.68
C ALA A 26 -16.08 0.48 -1.87
N SER A 27 -15.41 0.64 -3.01
CA SER A 27 -16.01 1.18 -4.23
C SER A 27 -16.64 0.11 -5.13
N GLY A 28 -16.29 -1.16 -4.94
CA GLY A 28 -16.66 -2.27 -5.81
C GLY A 28 -15.91 -2.29 -7.13
N GLN A 29 -14.94 -1.42 -7.33
CA GLN A 29 -14.17 -1.35 -8.57
C GLN A 29 -13.17 -2.50 -8.68
N ARG A 30 -12.96 -2.94 -9.92
CA ARG A 30 -12.05 -4.03 -10.28
C ARG A 30 -11.20 -3.64 -11.47
N PHE A 31 -9.90 -3.82 -11.37
CA PHE A 31 -8.97 -3.46 -12.43
C PHE A 31 -8.11 -4.65 -12.82
N THR A 32 -7.98 -4.87 -14.13
CA THR A 32 -6.97 -5.78 -14.68
C THR A 32 -5.59 -5.13 -14.60
N PHE A 33 -4.52 -5.92 -14.75
CA PHE A 33 -3.15 -5.40 -14.82
C PHE A 33 -3.00 -4.32 -15.89
N GLN A 34 -3.59 -4.52 -17.07
CA GLN A 34 -3.55 -3.53 -18.13
C GLN A 34 -4.28 -2.24 -17.75
N ALA A 35 -5.45 -2.34 -17.15
CA ALA A 35 -6.23 -1.18 -16.74
C ALA A 35 -5.51 -0.38 -15.64
N LEU A 36 -4.99 -1.08 -14.62
CA LEU A 36 -4.26 -0.47 -13.51
C LEU A 36 -2.96 0.21 -13.99
N ASP A 37 -2.21 -0.45 -14.89
CA ASP A 37 -0.99 0.13 -15.47
C ASP A 37 -1.26 1.43 -16.24
N ARG A 38 -2.34 1.44 -17.05
CA ARG A 38 -2.78 2.63 -17.78
C ARG A 38 -3.16 3.78 -16.84
N ARG A 39 -3.83 3.49 -15.73
CA ARG A 39 -4.18 4.50 -14.72
C ARG A 39 -2.93 5.02 -14.01
N ALA A 40 -2.00 4.14 -13.63
CA ALA A 40 -0.71 4.54 -13.06
C ALA A 40 0.13 5.38 -14.05
N ASN A 41 0.10 5.06 -15.36
CA ASN A 41 0.75 5.87 -16.38
C ASN A 41 0.14 7.28 -16.47
N LYS A 42 -1.19 7.38 -16.43
CA LYS A 42 -1.89 8.67 -16.44
C LYS A 42 -1.48 9.55 -15.26
N LEU A 43 -1.43 8.98 -14.05
CA LEU A 43 -0.94 9.73 -12.90
C LEU A 43 0.53 10.12 -13.06
N ALA A 44 1.39 9.22 -13.51
CA ALA A 44 2.80 9.52 -13.75
C ALA A 44 2.98 10.71 -14.71
N ASN A 45 2.25 10.71 -15.82
CA ASN A 45 2.27 11.80 -16.78
C ASN A 45 1.68 13.09 -16.20
N ALA A 46 0.54 13.02 -15.49
CA ALA A 46 -0.03 14.18 -14.81
C ALA A 46 0.95 14.83 -13.83
N MET A 47 1.66 14.04 -13.04
CA MET A 47 2.66 14.54 -12.10
C MET A 47 3.87 15.15 -12.82
N SER A 48 4.29 14.56 -13.93
CA SER A 48 5.35 15.12 -14.78
C SER A 48 4.94 16.47 -15.41
N ASP A 49 3.68 16.60 -15.86
CA ASP A 49 3.11 17.83 -16.40
C ASP A 49 3.03 18.95 -15.34
N LEU A 50 2.84 18.59 -14.07
CA LEU A 50 2.94 19.51 -12.93
C LEU A 50 4.39 19.88 -12.57
N GLY A 51 5.38 19.29 -13.26
CA GLY A 51 6.80 19.56 -13.06
C GLY A 51 7.47 18.73 -11.99
N ILE A 52 6.82 17.69 -11.48
CA ILE A 52 7.43 16.71 -10.56
C ILE A 52 8.48 15.90 -11.33
N LYS A 53 9.65 15.78 -10.74
CA LYS A 53 10.83 15.13 -11.32
C LYS A 53 11.34 14.01 -10.42
N LYS A 54 12.21 13.19 -10.98
CA LYS A 54 13.00 12.22 -10.25
C LYS A 54 13.67 12.87 -9.02
N GLY A 55 13.50 12.22 -7.86
CA GLY A 55 14.02 12.69 -6.58
C GLY A 55 13.13 13.70 -5.84
N ASP A 56 12.06 14.21 -6.46
CA ASP A 56 11.09 15.05 -5.77
C ASP A 56 10.22 14.20 -4.83
N ARG A 57 9.93 14.70 -3.63
CA ARG A 57 9.11 14.00 -2.65
C ARG A 57 7.65 14.36 -2.81
N VAL A 58 6.82 13.32 -2.95
CA VAL A 58 5.36 13.45 -3.05
C VAL A 58 4.71 12.70 -1.90
N ALA A 59 3.99 13.42 -1.06
CA ALA A 59 3.28 12.84 0.08
C ALA A 59 1.94 12.23 -0.36
N ILE A 60 1.55 11.11 0.26
CA ILE A 60 0.25 10.48 0.06
C ILE A 60 -0.45 10.36 1.41
N LEU A 61 -1.62 11.00 1.54
CA LEU A 61 -2.48 10.96 2.72
C LEU A 61 -3.87 10.46 2.33
N MET A 62 -4.03 9.15 2.26
CA MET A 62 -5.28 8.50 1.84
C MET A 62 -5.56 7.24 2.65
N MET A 63 -6.84 6.86 2.70
CA MET A 63 -7.23 5.51 3.09
C MET A 63 -6.79 4.50 2.02
N ASN A 64 -6.86 3.21 2.35
CA ASN A 64 -6.61 2.17 1.35
C ASN A 64 -7.60 2.31 0.20
N SER A 65 -7.09 2.43 -1.02
CA SER A 65 -7.90 2.57 -2.24
C SER A 65 -7.09 2.18 -3.48
N THR A 66 -7.76 2.02 -4.60
CA THR A 66 -7.09 1.83 -5.90
C THR A 66 -6.22 3.02 -6.26
N GLU A 67 -6.67 4.24 -5.98
CA GLU A 67 -5.95 5.49 -6.28
C GLU A 67 -4.66 5.60 -5.47
N TYR A 68 -4.61 5.01 -4.27
CA TYR A 68 -3.36 4.87 -3.52
C TYR A 68 -2.36 3.99 -4.28
N VAL A 69 -2.80 2.83 -4.78
CA VAL A 69 -1.95 1.92 -5.58
C VAL A 69 -1.47 2.59 -6.85
N GLU A 70 -2.36 3.28 -7.56
CA GLU A 70 -2.04 4.06 -8.76
C GLU A 70 -1.01 5.14 -8.49
N SER A 71 -1.20 5.89 -7.38
CA SER A 71 -0.28 6.93 -6.95
C SER A 71 1.10 6.38 -6.65
N PHE A 72 1.16 5.26 -5.91
CA PHE A 72 2.42 4.60 -5.60
C PHE A 72 3.18 4.18 -6.87
N TYR A 73 2.52 3.44 -7.76
CA TYR A 73 3.17 2.96 -8.99
C TYR A 73 3.46 4.07 -9.99
N GLY A 74 2.56 5.05 -10.12
CA GLY A 74 2.76 6.20 -11.01
C GLY A 74 3.96 7.05 -10.62
N LEU A 75 4.08 7.38 -9.35
CA LEU A 75 5.23 8.12 -8.80
C LEU A 75 6.54 7.32 -8.93
N ALA A 76 6.48 6.02 -8.60
CA ALA A 76 7.64 5.12 -8.74
C ALA A 76 8.14 5.06 -10.20
N LYS A 77 7.25 5.10 -11.22
CA LYS A 77 7.64 5.08 -12.64
C LYS A 77 8.52 6.25 -13.02
N ILE A 78 8.24 7.44 -12.52
CA ILE A 78 8.99 8.68 -12.82
C ILE A 78 10.12 8.96 -11.85
N GLY A 79 10.35 8.08 -10.87
CA GLY A 79 11.41 8.23 -9.87
C GLY A 79 11.15 9.32 -8.84
N ALA A 80 9.89 9.72 -8.65
CA ALA A 80 9.51 10.55 -7.52
C ALA A 80 9.53 9.72 -6.23
N ILE A 81 10.00 10.32 -5.14
CA ILE A 81 10.11 9.66 -3.84
C ILE A 81 8.78 9.78 -3.11
N ILE A 82 8.16 8.66 -2.79
CA ILE A 82 6.86 8.61 -2.13
C ILE A 82 7.02 8.80 -0.62
N VAL A 83 6.20 9.65 -0.01
CA VAL A 83 6.14 9.82 1.45
C VAL A 83 4.75 9.38 1.93
N PRO A 84 4.58 8.09 2.29
CA PRO A 84 3.34 7.58 2.84
C PRO A 84 3.08 8.21 4.21
N LEU A 85 1.95 8.90 4.36
CA LEU A 85 1.60 9.58 5.60
C LEU A 85 0.61 8.77 6.44
N ASN A 86 0.90 8.63 7.72
CA ASN A 86 -0.04 8.05 8.66
C ASN A 86 -1.23 9.00 8.86
N TRP A 87 -2.38 8.59 8.37
CA TRP A 87 -3.61 9.38 8.41
C TRP A 87 -4.21 9.57 9.81
N ARG A 88 -3.64 8.91 10.84
CA ARG A 88 -4.04 9.11 12.25
C ARG A 88 -3.33 10.31 12.90
N LEU A 89 -2.32 10.86 12.23
CA LEU A 89 -1.53 11.98 12.73
C LEU A 89 -2.30 13.30 12.60
N VAL A 90 -2.04 14.21 13.55
CA VAL A 90 -2.58 15.57 13.51
C VAL A 90 -1.72 16.50 12.65
N ALA A 91 -2.21 17.70 12.36
CA ALA A 91 -1.54 18.66 11.48
C ALA A 91 -0.11 19.00 11.88
N ASP A 92 0.18 19.11 13.19
CA ASP A 92 1.53 19.41 13.68
C ASP A 92 2.53 18.30 13.38
N GLU A 93 2.12 17.05 13.56
CA GLU A 93 2.93 15.86 13.26
C GLU A 93 3.16 15.70 11.76
N LEU A 94 2.10 15.91 10.96
CA LEU A 94 2.19 15.89 9.50
C LEU A 94 3.08 17.02 8.98
N SER A 95 2.97 18.23 9.54
CA SER A 95 3.83 19.37 9.22
C SER A 95 5.30 19.04 9.41
N PHE A 96 5.64 18.42 10.56
CA PHE A 96 7.02 17.97 10.81
C PHE A 96 7.52 17.03 9.71
N ILE A 97 6.74 15.98 9.39
CA ILE A 97 7.12 14.97 8.40
C ILE A 97 7.25 15.60 7.00
N LEU A 98 6.31 16.44 6.60
CA LEU A 98 6.33 17.10 5.30
C LEU A 98 7.55 18.00 5.11
N LYS A 99 7.95 18.71 6.16
CA LYS A 99 9.15 19.58 6.14
C LYS A 99 10.43 18.75 6.17
N ASP A 100 10.53 17.75 7.05
CA ASP A 100 11.71 16.90 7.17
C ASP A 100 11.98 16.11 5.88
N ALA A 101 10.92 15.57 5.25
CA ALA A 101 11.02 14.94 3.94
C ALA A 101 11.28 15.94 2.82
N GLY A 102 10.95 17.22 3.00
CA GLY A 102 10.98 18.24 1.94
C GLY A 102 9.97 17.94 0.83
N ALA A 103 8.75 17.51 1.19
CA ALA A 103 7.72 17.18 0.24
C ALA A 103 7.21 18.43 -0.49
N ILE A 104 7.11 18.36 -1.83
CA ILE A 104 6.68 19.48 -2.68
C ILE A 104 5.30 19.30 -3.30
N ALA A 105 4.76 18.09 -3.23
CA ALA A 105 3.38 17.79 -3.64
C ALA A 105 2.73 16.86 -2.62
N MET A 106 1.41 16.95 -2.51
CA MET A 106 0.60 16.08 -1.65
C MET A 106 -0.65 15.63 -2.38
N ILE A 107 -0.82 14.30 -2.44
CA ILE A 107 -2.05 13.66 -2.92
C ILE A 107 -2.83 13.20 -1.67
N TYR A 108 -4.09 13.61 -1.54
CA TYR A 108 -4.88 13.26 -0.36
C TYR A 108 -6.34 12.93 -0.71
N GLY A 109 -6.94 12.06 0.10
CA GLY A 109 -8.35 11.73 0.00
C GLY A 109 -9.24 12.76 0.67
N SER A 110 -10.49 12.83 0.26
CA SER A 110 -11.52 13.74 0.79
C SER A 110 -11.74 13.61 2.31
N ASP A 111 -11.43 12.46 2.91
CA ASP A 111 -11.49 12.25 4.36
C ASP A 111 -10.52 13.16 5.12
N PHE A 112 -9.49 13.67 4.45
CA PHE A 112 -8.40 14.47 5.03
C PHE A 112 -8.43 15.94 4.55
N ALA A 113 -9.54 16.37 3.96
CA ALA A 113 -9.70 17.73 3.43
C ALA A 113 -9.52 18.81 4.52
N GLU A 114 -9.97 18.55 5.75
CA GLU A 114 -9.84 19.49 6.88
C GLU A 114 -8.37 19.66 7.29
N VAL A 115 -7.63 18.57 7.49
CA VAL A 115 -6.22 18.65 7.87
C VAL A 115 -5.36 19.23 6.74
N ALA A 116 -5.70 18.94 5.47
CA ALA A 116 -5.06 19.57 4.31
C ALA A 116 -5.31 21.08 4.27
N THR A 117 -6.53 21.53 4.59
CA THR A 117 -6.88 22.94 4.71
C THR A 117 -6.07 23.62 5.82
N GLU A 118 -5.95 23.00 6.97
CA GLU A 118 -5.17 23.51 8.07
C GLU A 118 -3.68 23.65 7.70
N LEU A 119 -3.08 22.62 7.11
CA LEU A 119 -1.69 22.66 6.63
C LEU A 119 -1.48 23.75 5.57
N HIS A 120 -2.42 23.85 4.59
CA HIS A 120 -2.34 24.86 3.56
C HIS A 120 -2.46 26.29 4.14
N SER A 121 -3.36 26.53 5.08
CA SER A 121 -3.57 27.84 5.70
C SER A 121 -2.36 28.34 6.50
N ARG A 122 -1.58 27.44 7.06
CA ARG A 122 -0.33 27.75 7.79
C ARG A 122 0.82 28.11 6.82
N GLY A 123 0.68 27.81 5.53
CA GLY A 123 1.66 28.15 4.49
C GLY A 123 3.04 27.54 4.74
N ARG A 124 4.09 28.32 4.48
CA ARG A 124 5.48 27.86 4.61
C ARG A 124 5.93 27.53 6.06
N ASP A 125 5.18 27.96 7.04
CA ASP A 125 5.43 27.56 8.43
C ASP A 125 5.11 26.10 8.68
N ALA A 126 4.19 25.52 7.91
CA ALA A 126 3.79 24.11 8.01
C ALA A 126 4.40 23.22 6.94
N THR A 127 4.57 23.69 5.69
CA THR A 127 4.96 22.82 4.58
C THR A 127 5.50 23.60 3.38
N GLU A 128 6.27 22.93 2.51
CA GLU A 128 6.76 23.46 1.24
C GLU A 128 5.92 22.96 0.04
N ILE A 129 4.75 22.36 0.30
CA ILE A 129 3.87 21.82 -0.73
C ILE A 129 3.43 22.93 -1.71
N LYS A 130 3.68 22.69 -2.99
CA LYS A 130 3.30 23.56 -4.11
C LYS A 130 2.07 23.02 -4.84
N HIS A 131 1.92 21.69 -4.89
CA HIS A 131 0.84 21.02 -5.60
C HIS A 131 0.02 20.19 -4.60
N TRP A 132 -1.23 20.62 -4.43
CA TRP A 132 -2.22 19.94 -3.63
C TRP A 132 -3.18 19.23 -4.58
N ILE A 133 -3.30 17.91 -4.47
CA ILE A 133 -4.13 17.09 -5.33
C ILE A 133 -5.12 16.32 -4.46
N GLU A 134 -6.40 16.54 -4.65
CA GLU A 134 -7.47 15.97 -3.86
C GLU A 134 -8.23 14.91 -4.65
N LEU A 135 -8.36 13.70 -4.08
CA LEU A 135 -9.33 12.71 -4.51
C LEU A 135 -10.67 13.06 -3.84
N SER A 136 -11.54 13.74 -4.59
CA SER A 136 -12.76 14.34 -4.04
C SER A 136 -13.88 13.34 -3.76
N GLU A 137 -13.89 12.18 -4.41
CA GLU A 137 -14.91 11.11 -4.26
C GLU A 137 -16.34 11.65 -4.35
N GLY A 138 -16.56 12.64 -5.21
CA GLY A 138 -17.88 13.30 -5.39
C GLY A 138 -18.24 14.34 -4.33
N LYS A 139 -17.36 14.64 -3.39
CA LYS A 139 -17.52 15.73 -2.40
C LYS A 139 -16.99 17.07 -2.96
N ALA A 140 -17.31 18.16 -2.28
CA ALA A 140 -16.78 19.46 -2.61
C ALA A 140 -15.27 19.49 -2.34
N ARG A 141 -14.48 19.77 -3.37
CA ARG A 141 -13.02 19.86 -3.33
C ARG A 141 -12.56 21.18 -2.72
N ASN A 142 -11.42 21.16 -2.04
CA ASN A 142 -10.74 22.35 -1.56
C ASN A 142 -10.37 23.29 -2.74
N PRO A 143 -10.68 24.60 -2.67
CA PRO A 143 -10.43 25.53 -3.78
C PRO A 143 -8.96 25.66 -4.19
N PHE A 144 -8.03 25.38 -3.30
CA PHE A 144 -6.59 25.43 -3.57
C PHE A 144 -6.03 24.14 -4.18
N ALA A 145 -6.81 23.05 -4.19
CA ALA A 145 -6.36 21.77 -4.70
C ALA A 145 -6.81 21.52 -6.13
N GLN A 146 -6.03 20.73 -6.87
CA GLN A 146 -6.42 20.17 -8.15
C GLN A 146 -7.19 18.87 -7.92
N ASP A 147 -8.13 18.54 -8.79
CA ASP A 147 -8.86 17.28 -8.70
C ASP A 147 -8.01 16.12 -9.27
N TYR A 148 -7.91 15.03 -8.50
CA TYR A 148 -7.14 13.85 -8.87
C TYR A 148 -7.62 13.22 -10.19
N GLU A 149 -8.94 13.05 -10.34
CA GLU A 149 -9.52 12.44 -11.53
C GLU A 149 -9.38 13.35 -12.75
N ASP A 150 -9.57 14.65 -12.58
CA ASP A 150 -9.44 15.60 -13.68
C ASP A 150 -8.03 15.60 -14.28
N ILE A 151 -6.98 15.71 -13.44
CA ILE A 151 -5.61 15.73 -13.94
C ILE A 151 -5.18 14.38 -14.54
N THR A 152 -5.64 13.26 -13.97
CA THR A 152 -5.31 11.92 -14.46
C THR A 152 -6.05 11.59 -15.75
N GLN A 153 -7.33 11.96 -15.89
CA GLN A 153 -8.10 11.71 -17.10
C GLN A 153 -7.57 12.45 -18.33
N GLN A 154 -7.04 13.67 -18.15
CA GLN A 154 -6.50 14.50 -19.23
C GLN A 154 -5.10 14.06 -19.69
N SER A 155 -4.39 13.26 -18.89
CA SER A 155 -3.02 12.86 -19.16
C SER A 155 -2.94 11.57 -20.00
N SER A 156 -1.79 11.38 -20.70
CA SER A 156 -1.55 10.21 -21.53
C SER A 156 -1.52 8.92 -20.69
N ALA A 157 -2.06 7.85 -21.25
CA ALA A 157 -1.97 6.49 -20.70
C ALA A 157 -0.72 5.73 -21.19
N ASP A 158 0.12 6.35 -22.03
CA ASP A 158 1.38 5.74 -22.47
C ASP A 158 2.39 5.69 -21.32
N ALA A 159 3.28 4.73 -21.36
CA ALA A 159 4.32 4.62 -20.35
C ALA A 159 5.19 5.90 -20.33
N PRO A 160 5.39 6.52 -19.16
CA PRO A 160 6.23 7.71 -19.05
C PRO A 160 7.69 7.38 -19.40
N ALA A 161 8.41 8.37 -19.94
CA ALA A 161 9.85 8.27 -20.04
C ALA A 161 10.47 8.25 -18.64
N THR A 162 11.43 7.39 -18.40
CA THR A 162 12.09 7.28 -17.10
C THR A 162 13.58 6.93 -17.26
N ASP A 163 14.40 7.52 -16.40
CA ASP A 163 15.80 7.19 -16.19
C ASP A 163 16.04 6.60 -14.79
N THR A 164 14.96 6.25 -14.09
CA THR A 164 14.98 5.70 -12.74
C THR A 164 15.58 4.30 -12.74
N GLY A 165 16.55 4.06 -11.89
CA GLY A 165 17.30 2.81 -11.75
C GLY A 165 17.34 2.27 -10.32
N ASP A 166 18.21 1.29 -10.13
CA ASP A 166 18.30 0.44 -8.93
C ASP A 166 18.54 1.24 -7.64
N ASP A 167 19.46 2.18 -7.68
CA ASP A 167 19.93 2.92 -6.50
C ASP A 167 19.11 4.18 -6.22
N ASP A 168 18.13 4.49 -7.07
CA ASP A 168 17.25 5.62 -6.84
C ASP A 168 16.29 5.34 -5.69
N ASP A 169 15.99 6.40 -4.93
CA ASP A 169 15.08 6.33 -3.80
C ASP A 169 13.64 6.10 -4.26
N LEU A 170 12.92 5.23 -3.57
CA LEU A 170 11.55 4.86 -3.87
C LEU A 170 10.55 5.50 -2.90
N PHE A 171 10.79 5.34 -1.60
CA PHE A 171 9.93 5.96 -0.60
C PHE A 171 10.65 6.23 0.72
N ILE A 172 10.13 7.18 1.49
CA ILE A 172 10.52 7.48 2.87
C ILE A 172 9.33 7.17 3.77
N MET A 173 9.46 6.16 4.61
CA MET A 173 8.40 5.78 5.55
C MET A 173 8.77 6.18 6.98
N TYR A 174 7.96 7.04 7.59
CA TYR A 174 8.22 7.54 8.93
C TYR A 174 7.77 6.56 10.02
N THR A 175 8.66 6.35 10.98
CA THR A 175 8.41 5.54 12.18
C THR A 175 8.46 6.43 13.43
N SER A 176 7.71 6.06 14.48
CA SER A 176 7.79 6.71 15.78
C SER A 176 9.17 6.40 16.39
N GLY A 177 10.11 7.31 16.23
CA GLY A 177 11.45 7.14 16.78
C GLY A 177 11.45 7.00 18.31
N THR A 178 12.37 6.21 18.84
CA THR A 178 12.58 6.03 20.29
C THR A 178 12.98 7.33 21.02
N THR A 179 13.31 8.38 20.26
CA THR A 179 13.81 9.69 20.76
C THR A 179 12.78 10.81 20.69
N GLY A 180 11.52 10.52 20.36
CA GLY A 180 10.41 11.49 20.40
C GLY A 180 10.00 12.07 19.05
N LEU A 181 10.91 12.34 18.10
CA LEU A 181 10.56 12.79 16.74
C LEU A 181 10.53 11.62 15.77
N PRO A 182 9.59 11.60 14.81
CA PRO A 182 9.55 10.59 13.77
C PRO A 182 10.85 10.57 12.93
N LYS A 183 11.25 9.38 12.48
CA LYS A 183 12.42 9.19 11.61
C LYS A 183 11.98 8.54 10.31
N GLY A 184 12.46 9.05 9.19
CA GLY A 184 12.19 8.53 7.86
C GLY A 184 13.12 7.36 7.51
N ALA A 185 12.57 6.16 7.38
CA ALA A 185 13.28 5.02 6.80
C ALA A 185 13.24 5.15 5.27
N LEU A 186 14.39 5.31 4.65
CA LEU A 186 14.55 5.47 3.21
C LEU A 186 14.75 4.11 2.54
N HIS A 187 13.97 3.84 1.49
CA HIS A 187 14.07 2.63 0.69
C HIS A 187 14.31 2.97 -0.78
N THR A 188 15.24 2.24 -1.41
CA THR A 188 15.52 2.33 -2.84
C THR A 188 14.69 1.32 -3.63
N HIS A 189 14.63 1.48 -4.96
CA HIS A 189 14.03 0.48 -5.84
C HIS A 189 14.70 -0.89 -5.69
N ASN A 190 16.03 -0.92 -5.51
CA ASN A 190 16.79 -2.15 -5.32
C ASN A 190 16.47 -2.83 -3.98
N SER A 191 16.48 -2.08 -2.87
CA SER A 191 16.19 -2.67 -1.55
C SER A 191 14.82 -3.32 -1.51
N MET A 192 13.81 -2.67 -2.11
CA MET A 192 12.46 -3.23 -2.19
C MET A 192 12.33 -4.37 -3.19
N THR A 193 13.10 -4.38 -4.27
CA THR A 193 13.19 -5.54 -5.17
C THR A 193 13.67 -6.78 -4.41
N TRP A 194 14.74 -6.65 -3.62
CA TRP A 194 15.24 -7.76 -2.82
C TRP A 194 14.26 -8.17 -1.71
N ALA A 195 13.56 -7.22 -1.09
CA ALA A 195 12.50 -7.54 -0.12
C ALA A 195 11.37 -8.37 -0.76
N ILE A 196 10.91 -7.98 -1.95
CA ILE A 196 9.91 -8.73 -2.73
C ILE A 196 10.40 -10.16 -3.04
N LEU A 197 11.60 -10.29 -3.60
CA LEU A 197 12.16 -11.57 -4.01
C LEU A 197 12.40 -12.48 -2.81
N SER A 198 13.00 -11.97 -1.73
CA SER A 198 13.26 -12.72 -0.51
C SER A 198 11.96 -13.20 0.13
N PHE A 199 10.96 -12.32 0.23
CA PHE A 199 9.65 -12.69 0.76
C PHE A 199 8.98 -13.78 -0.09
N THR A 200 8.96 -13.60 -1.41
CA THR A 200 8.34 -14.56 -2.33
C THR A 200 9.04 -15.93 -2.30
N ALA A 201 10.37 -15.95 -2.13
CA ALA A 201 11.15 -17.17 -2.03
C ALA A 201 11.00 -17.90 -0.67
N SER A 202 10.58 -17.17 0.38
CA SER A 202 10.47 -17.69 1.74
C SER A 202 9.03 -18.00 2.17
N THR A 203 8.06 -17.76 1.31
CA THR A 203 6.63 -17.95 1.59
C THR A 203 5.93 -18.66 0.43
N ASP A 204 4.73 -19.21 0.68
CA ASP A 204 3.92 -19.89 -0.35
C ASP A 204 3.08 -18.89 -1.15
N ILE A 205 3.71 -17.86 -1.74
CA ILE A 205 3.04 -16.92 -2.65
C ILE A 205 2.95 -17.53 -4.04
N ARG A 206 1.74 -17.58 -4.58
CA ARG A 206 1.45 -18.22 -5.86
C ARG A 206 0.89 -17.22 -6.88
N ILE A 207 1.14 -17.49 -8.15
CA ILE A 207 0.42 -16.80 -9.23
C ILE A 207 -1.09 -17.01 -9.06
N ARG A 208 -1.89 -15.95 -9.28
CA ARG A 208 -3.34 -15.89 -9.05
C ARG A 208 -3.78 -15.94 -7.58
N ASP A 209 -2.88 -15.79 -6.62
CA ASP A 209 -3.31 -15.56 -5.25
C ASP A 209 -4.19 -14.31 -5.15
N ARG A 210 -5.14 -14.37 -4.24
CA ARG A 210 -5.99 -13.24 -3.87
C ARG A 210 -5.59 -12.83 -2.46
N TYR A 211 -4.84 -11.74 -2.40
CA TYR A 211 -4.24 -11.26 -1.16
C TYR A 211 -5.05 -10.12 -0.56
N SER A 212 -5.59 -10.29 0.63
CA SER A 212 -6.32 -9.20 1.29
C SER A 212 -5.38 -8.17 1.90
N ILE A 213 -5.64 -6.90 1.61
CA ILE A 213 -4.90 -5.74 2.13
C ILE A 213 -5.82 -5.00 3.12
N ALA A 214 -5.77 -5.40 4.37
CA ALA A 214 -6.56 -4.82 5.45
C ALA A 214 -5.74 -3.90 6.38
N LEU A 215 -4.41 -4.02 6.35
CA LEU A 215 -3.51 -3.09 7.03
C LEU A 215 -3.44 -1.75 6.28
N PRO A 216 -3.18 -0.63 6.98
CA PRO A 216 -3.05 0.68 6.33
C PRO A 216 -1.86 0.73 5.36
N MET A 217 -2.07 1.26 4.15
CA MET A 217 -1.07 1.31 3.08
C MET A 217 0.09 2.29 3.36
N PHE A 218 -0.02 3.14 4.37
CA PHE A 218 1.11 3.93 4.83
C PHE A 218 2.13 3.13 5.68
N HIS A 219 1.84 1.87 5.98
CA HIS A 219 2.77 0.93 6.62
C HIS A 219 3.35 -0.07 5.62
N VAL A 220 4.61 -0.46 5.83
CA VAL A 220 5.27 -1.48 5.02
C VAL A 220 4.54 -2.83 5.07
N GLY A 221 3.82 -3.13 6.16
CA GLY A 221 2.97 -4.32 6.30
C GLY A 221 1.78 -4.37 5.32
N ALA A 222 1.48 -3.29 4.60
CA ALA A 222 0.54 -3.30 3.48
C ALA A 222 1.24 -3.04 2.13
N LEU A 223 2.21 -2.11 2.08
CA LEU A 223 2.91 -1.79 0.83
C LEU A 223 3.72 -2.97 0.29
N LEU A 224 4.46 -3.69 1.13
CA LEU A 224 5.20 -4.86 0.66
C LEU A 224 4.26 -5.96 0.13
N PRO A 225 3.16 -6.34 0.81
CA PRO A 225 2.13 -7.23 0.25
C PRO A 225 1.59 -6.81 -1.11
N ILE A 226 1.27 -5.53 -1.32
CA ILE A 226 0.84 -5.04 -2.63
C ILE A 226 1.92 -5.25 -3.68
N MET A 227 3.17 -4.88 -3.38
CA MET A 227 4.27 -5.00 -4.32
C MET A 227 4.53 -6.45 -4.73
N PHE A 228 4.64 -7.39 -3.79
CA PHE A 228 4.91 -8.78 -4.15
C PHE A 228 3.69 -9.46 -4.79
N THR A 229 2.47 -9.13 -4.37
CA THR A 229 1.24 -9.69 -4.98
C THR A 229 1.16 -9.31 -6.45
N LEU A 230 1.30 -8.02 -6.76
CA LEU A 230 1.26 -7.56 -8.15
C LEU A 230 2.47 -8.07 -8.95
N TYR A 231 3.67 -8.11 -8.34
CA TYR A 231 4.85 -8.70 -8.97
C TYR A 231 4.65 -10.17 -9.36
N SER A 232 4.04 -10.96 -8.47
CA SER A 232 3.80 -12.41 -8.68
C SER A 232 2.62 -12.70 -9.60
N GLY A 233 1.78 -11.71 -9.94
CA GLY A 233 0.58 -11.89 -10.77
C GLY A 233 -0.62 -12.39 -9.97
N GLY A 234 -0.70 -12.01 -8.71
CA GLY A 234 -1.87 -12.16 -7.86
C GLY A 234 -2.78 -10.93 -7.93
N THR A 235 -3.89 -10.99 -7.21
CA THR A 235 -4.87 -9.90 -7.05
C THR A 235 -4.79 -9.32 -5.66
N ALA A 236 -4.54 -8.03 -5.53
CA ALA A 236 -4.65 -7.30 -4.26
C ALA A 236 -6.12 -6.93 -4.01
N VAL A 237 -6.71 -7.48 -2.95
CA VAL A 237 -8.09 -7.20 -2.54
C VAL A 237 -8.03 -6.18 -1.39
N LEU A 238 -8.38 -4.93 -1.69
CA LEU A 238 -8.23 -3.81 -0.78
C LEU A 238 -9.46 -3.68 0.12
N LEU A 239 -9.23 -3.63 1.43
CA LEU A 239 -10.20 -3.15 2.40
C LEU A 239 -9.82 -1.72 2.77
N ARG A 240 -10.77 -0.77 2.70
CA ARG A 240 -10.53 0.64 3.03
C ARG A 240 -9.93 0.80 4.43
N GLN A 241 -10.42 0.01 5.37
CA GLN A 241 -9.88 -0.19 6.71
C GLN A 241 -10.27 -1.58 7.21
N PHE A 242 -9.58 -2.06 8.24
CA PHE A 242 -9.91 -3.32 8.86
C PHE A 242 -11.27 -3.26 9.58
N ASP A 243 -12.14 -4.19 9.23
CA ASP A 243 -13.35 -4.56 9.96
C ASP A 243 -13.39 -6.09 10.05
N PRO A 244 -13.52 -6.68 11.24
CA PRO A 244 -13.40 -8.12 11.43
C PRO A 244 -14.51 -8.92 10.75
N LYS A 245 -15.75 -8.38 10.69
CA LYS A 245 -16.87 -9.05 10.02
C LYS A 245 -16.70 -8.95 8.51
N LEU A 246 -16.41 -7.76 7.98
CA LEU A 246 -16.13 -7.55 6.56
C LEU A 246 -14.96 -8.42 6.08
N MET A 247 -13.97 -8.65 6.93
CA MET A 247 -12.83 -9.52 6.58
C MET A 247 -13.28 -10.95 6.30
N TRP A 248 -14.19 -11.54 7.10
CA TRP A 248 -14.77 -12.84 6.82
C TRP A 248 -15.64 -12.84 5.55
N GLU A 249 -16.49 -11.84 5.38
CA GLU A 249 -17.32 -11.67 4.18
C GLU A 249 -16.47 -11.59 2.91
N VAL A 250 -15.40 -10.80 2.93
CA VAL A 250 -14.46 -10.65 1.81
C VAL A 250 -13.68 -11.96 1.59
N THR A 251 -13.31 -12.67 2.65
CA THR A 251 -12.63 -13.96 2.52
C THR A 251 -13.49 -14.95 1.74
N GLU A 252 -14.77 -15.02 2.05
CA GLU A 252 -15.72 -15.90 1.35
C GLU A 252 -16.01 -15.41 -0.07
N THR A 253 -16.39 -14.14 -0.24
CA THR A 253 -16.88 -13.62 -1.53
C THR A 253 -15.78 -13.44 -2.55
N GLU A 254 -14.61 -12.96 -2.12
CA GLU A 254 -13.44 -12.74 -2.98
C GLU A 254 -12.50 -13.95 -3.03
N LYS A 255 -12.82 -15.04 -2.31
CA LYS A 255 -11.98 -16.24 -2.26
C LYS A 255 -10.53 -15.93 -1.91
N ILE A 256 -10.34 -15.20 -0.82
CA ILE A 256 -9.00 -14.84 -0.33
C ILE A 256 -8.18 -16.09 -0.09
N THR A 257 -6.94 -16.10 -0.55
CA THR A 257 -6.04 -17.26 -0.45
C THR A 257 -4.97 -17.09 0.63
N THR A 258 -4.60 -15.86 0.90
CA THR A 258 -3.61 -15.52 1.93
C THR A 258 -3.75 -14.05 2.36
N SER A 259 -3.18 -13.69 3.50
CA SER A 259 -3.24 -12.34 4.07
C SER A 259 -2.07 -12.09 5.02
N LEU A 260 -1.86 -10.82 5.37
CA LEU A 260 -1.04 -10.42 6.52
C LEU A 260 -1.91 -9.68 7.53
N MET A 261 -1.92 -10.17 8.76
CA MET A 261 -2.70 -9.59 9.86
C MET A 261 -1.88 -9.55 11.15
N VAL A 262 -2.10 -8.51 11.96
CA VAL A 262 -1.50 -8.48 13.30
C VAL A 262 -2.34 -9.31 14.28
N PRO A 263 -1.75 -9.83 15.39
CA PRO A 263 -2.48 -10.70 16.32
C PRO A 263 -3.78 -10.12 16.88
N ALA A 264 -3.83 -8.79 17.07
CA ALA A 264 -5.07 -8.13 17.52
C ALA A 264 -6.21 -8.27 16.50
N MET A 265 -5.91 -8.17 15.19
CA MET A 265 -6.91 -8.36 14.13
C MET A 265 -7.44 -9.80 14.14
N LEU A 266 -6.54 -10.78 14.27
CA LEU A 266 -6.90 -12.20 14.39
C LEU A 266 -7.84 -12.45 15.58
N ASN A 267 -7.54 -11.87 16.74
CA ASN A 267 -8.42 -11.97 17.90
C ASN A 267 -9.81 -11.36 17.65
N PHE A 268 -9.86 -10.16 17.04
CA PHE A 268 -11.15 -9.53 16.72
C PHE A 268 -11.98 -10.35 15.72
N MET A 269 -11.34 -11.01 14.77
CA MET A 269 -12.01 -11.89 13.82
C MET A 269 -12.66 -13.09 14.51
N LEU A 270 -12.01 -13.70 15.49
CA LEU A 270 -12.59 -14.82 16.28
C LEU A 270 -13.72 -14.37 17.23
N MET A 271 -13.87 -13.06 17.48
CA MET A 271 -14.99 -12.51 18.27
C MET A 271 -16.25 -12.23 17.45
N VAL A 272 -16.17 -12.32 16.12
CA VAL A 272 -17.35 -12.12 15.25
C VAL A 272 -18.34 -13.26 15.51
N PRO A 273 -19.60 -12.96 15.88
CA PRO A 273 -20.59 -14.01 16.07
C PRO A 273 -20.78 -14.85 14.80
N GLU A 274 -20.81 -16.17 14.99
CA GLU A 274 -21.11 -17.12 13.91
C GLU A 274 -20.10 -17.06 12.73
N PHE A 275 -18.85 -16.65 13.01
CA PHE A 275 -17.81 -16.58 11.96
C PHE A 275 -17.58 -17.93 11.26
N GLU A 276 -17.87 -19.04 11.94
CA GLU A 276 -17.75 -20.40 11.41
C GLU A 276 -18.71 -20.69 10.24
N LYS A 277 -19.68 -19.82 9.98
CA LYS A 277 -20.60 -19.95 8.84
C LYS A 277 -19.99 -19.52 7.51
N TYR A 278 -18.91 -18.73 7.54
CA TYR A 278 -18.24 -18.29 6.31
C TYR A 278 -17.42 -19.41 5.69
N ASP A 279 -17.49 -19.52 4.36
CA ASP A 279 -16.63 -20.43 3.60
C ASP A 279 -15.21 -19.85 3.48
N VAL A 280 -14.30 -20.36 4.29
CA VAL A 280 -12.89 -19.98 4.30
C VAL A 280 -11.98 -20.99 3.62
N SER A 281 -12.53 -21.94 2.87
CA SER A 281 -11.78 -23.05 2.24
C SER A 281 -10.70 -22.58 1.24
N SER A 282 -10.81 -21.34 0.74
CA SER A 282 -9.78 -20.74 -0.11
C SER A 282 -8.56 -20.21 0.67
N LEU A 283 -8.73 -19.87 1.96
CA LEU A 283 -7.70 -19.25 2.79
C LEU A 283 -6.72 -20.30 3.32
N ARG A 284 -5.56 -20.40 2.69
CA ARG A 284 -4.52 -21.38 3.05
C ARG A 284 -3.77 -20.98 4.31
N SER A 285 -3.34 -19.71 4.37
CA SER A 285 -2.51 -19.24 5.47
C SER A 285 -2.69 -17.75 5.70
N ILE A 286 -2.42 -17.33 6.93
CA ILE A 286 -2.29 -15.93 7.30
C ILE A 286 -0.89 -15.71 7.87
N LEU A 287 -0.13 -14.78 7.30
CA LEU A 287 1.09 -14.31 7.89
C LEU A 287 0.75 -13.38 9.06
N SER A 288 1.40 -13.58 10.22
CA SER A 288 1.15 -12.73 11.38
C SER A 288 2.45 -12.28 12.03
N GLY A 289 2.51 -10.99 12.38
CA GLY A 289 3.71 -10.38 12.95
C GLY A 289 3.43 -8.98 13.51
N ALA A 290 4.46 -8.14 13.54
CA ALA A 290 4.50 -6.83 14.19
C ALA A 290 4.40 -6.87 15.72
N SER A 291 3.92 -7.95 16.30
CA SER A 291 3.96 -8.28 17.73
C SER A 291 4.00 -9.79 17.93
N PRO A 292 4.39 -10.29 19.12
CA PRO A 292 4.40 -11.72 19.38
C PRO A 292 3.01 -12.35 19.14
N VAL A 293 2.98 -13.49 18.45
CA VAL A 293 1.74 -14.25 18.19
C VAL A 293 1.57 -15.29 19.29
N PRO A 294 0.50 -15.23 20.11
CA PRO A 294 0.26 -16.24 21.14
C PRO A 294 0.03 -17.62 20.53
N VAL A 295 0.63 -18.67 21.12
CA VAL A 295 0.44 -20.07 20.67
C VAL A 295 -1.04 -20.44 20.66
N SER A 296 -1.79 -20.05 21.67
CA SER A 296 -3.24 -20.31 21.73
C SER A 296 -4.02 -19.70 20.56
N LEU A 297 -3.55 -18.59 19.98
CA LEU A 297 -4.16 -17.98 18.79
C LEU A 297 -3.86 -18.82 17.54
N ILE A 298 -2.64 -19.32 17.41
CA ILE A 298 -2.23 -20.23 16.32
C ILE A 298 -3.09 -21.50 16.37
N GLU A 299 -3.23 -22.12 17.56
CA GLU A 299 -4.04 -23.32 17.77
C GLU A 299 -5.50 -23.10 17.38
N ARG A 300 -6.10 -21.97 17.77
CA ARG A 300 -7.49 -21.63 17.42
C ARG A 300 -7.71 -21.52 15.91
N TYR A 301 -6.78 -20.91 15.17
CA TYR A 301 -6.86 -20.84 13.71
C TYR A 301 -6.64 -22.19 13.05
N LYS A 302 -5.74 -23.01 13.60
CA LYS A 302 -5.52 -24.40 13.16
C LYS A 302 -6.79 -25.24 13.28
N GLU A 303 -7.57 -25.10 14.38
CA GLU A 303 -8.85 -25.80 14.58
C GLU A 303 -9.87 -25.53 13.47
N ILE A 304 -9.84 -24.35 12.85
CA ILE A 304 -10.70 -23.98 11.74
C ILE A 304 -10.04 -24.15 10.37
N GLY A 305 -8.88 -24.81 10.32
CA GLY A 305 -8.19 -25.16 9.07
C GLY A 305 -7.36 -24.05 8.43
N ILE A 306 -7.04 -22.98 9.18
CA ILE A 306 -6.22 -21.86 8.70
C ILE A 306 -4.85 -21.89 9.38
N GLU A 307 -3.78 -21.91 8.59
CA GLU A 307 -2.40 -21.87 9.10
C GLU A 307 -1.97 -20.43 9.43
N ILE A 308 -1.38 -20.22 10.60
CA ILE A 308 -0.77 -18.95 10.98
C ILE A 308 0.75 -19.05 10.89
N HIS A 309 1.36 -18.34 9.95
CA HIS A 309 2.81 -18.26 9.81
C HIS A 309 3.35 -17.03 10.51
N GLN A 310 4.28 -17.20 11.43
CA GLN A 310 4.87 -16.08 12.15
C GLN A 310 5.93 -15.38 11.30
N ALA A 311 5.91 -14.05 11.34
CA ALA A 311 6.93 -13.22 10.73
C ALA A 311 7.44 -12.17 11.71
N TYR A 312 8.72 -11.87 11.64
CA TYR A 312 9.33 -10.72 12.29
C TYR A 312 9.83 -9.75 11.21
N GLY A 313 9.60 -8.48 11.43
CA GLY A 313 10.05 -7.45 10.51
C GLY A 313 9.93 -6.05 11.10
N LEU A 314 10.52 -5.10 10.40
CA LEU A 314 10.53 -3.69 10.76
C LEU A 314 10.58 -2.84 9.49
N THR A 315 10.18 -1.58 9.61
CA THR A 315 10.13 -0.65 8.47
C THR A 315 11.50 -0.52 7.83
N GLU A 316 12.57 -0.40 8.61
CA GLU A 316 13.94 -0.20 8.16
C GLU A 316 14.52 -1.41 7.39
N ALA A 317 13.93 -2.60 7.55
CA ALA A 317 14.28 -3.80 6.78
C ALA A 317 13.43 -3.99 5.51
N GLY A 318 12.60 -3.00 5.15
CA GLY A 318 11.67 -3.12 4.02
C GLY A 318 10.47 -4.03 4.31
N GLY A 319 10.20 -4.31 5.57
CA GLY A 319 9.11 -5.15 6.03
C GLY A 319 9.61 -6.41 6.74
N THR A 320 9.47 -7.56 6.09
CA THR A 320 9.75 -8.86 6.71
C THR A 320 11.25 -9.19 6.69
N ALA A 321 11.82 -9.45 7.87
CA ALA A 321 13.22 -9.86 8.03
C ALA A 321 13.34 -11.39 8.22
N THR A 322 12.39 -12.02 8.92
CA THR A 322 12.35 -13.49 9.09
C THR A 322 10.91 -13.98 9.00
N VAL A 323 10.74 -15.17 8.44
CA VAL A 323 9.46 -15.89 8.38
C VAL A 323 9.72 -17.33 8.82
N LEU A 324 8.84 -17.90 9.64
CA LEU A 324 8.85 -19.35 9.87
C LEU A 324 8.41 -20.05 8.59
N SER A 325 9.05 -21.16 8.27
CA SER A 325 8.61 -22.02 7.18
C SER A 325 7.20 -22.57 7.47
N PRO A 326 6.43 -22.96 6.44
CA PRO A 326 5.14 -23.61 6.65
C PRO A 326 5.24 -24.84 7.56
N ASP A 327 6.31 -25.61 7.45
CA ASP A 327 6.53 -26.83 8.25
C ASP A 327 6.81 -26.50 9.72
N ASP A 328 7.57 -25.44 9.99
CA ASP A 328 7.95 -25.02 11.35
C ASP A 328 6.86 -24.21 12.05
N ALA A 329 5.98 -23.56 11.29
CA ALA A 329 4.93 -22.69 11.83
C ALA A 329 3.87 -23.46 12.64
N MET A 330 3.82 -24.77 12.49
CA MET A 330 2.80 -25.65 13.06
C MET A 330 3.35 -26.60 14.12
N VAL A 331 4.63 -26.45 14.52
CA VAL A 331 5.31 -27.31 15.52
C VAL A 331 5.27 -26.69 16.92
#